data_3905dd9f276c28327cd96ff32a4541f9
#
_entry.id   3905dd9f276c28327cd96ff32a4541f9
#
_cell.length_a   1.000
_cell.length_b   1.000
_cell.length_c   1.000
_cell.angle_alpha   90.00
_cell.angle_beta   90.00
_cell.angle_gamma   90.00
#
_symmetry.space_group_name_H-M   'P 1'
#
loop_
_entity.id
_entity.type
_entity.pdbx_description
1 polymer ?
#
loop_
_entity_poly.entity_id
_entity_poly.type
_entity_poly.pdbx_seq_one_letter_code
_entity_poly.pdbx_strand_id
1 'polypeptide(L)'
;NAIVTGGADSIVRLWDRRKLSSKGADCVVWSSQAGLHADGITTVQWCPDQDGVFASAGEDGYLNVFDRSRIGAEQTPEAKKLGPPEVLFQHAGHRSSLADFHWNPCEPWTIASVSSGDGGNTLQLWRMTDLLYRPEAEALAELEKHKHAICGMKKPTEDVEGGSDGEDKENGAGDAMVE
;
A
#
# COMPACT_ATOMS: atom_id res chain seq x y z
N ASN A 1 -19.69 -7.97 -14.63
CA ASN A 1 -20.20 -7.20 -15.79
C ASN A 1 -19.54 -5.81 -15.94
N ALA A 2 -18.41 -5.55 -15.28
CA ALA A 2 -17.64 -4.33 -15.42
C ALA A 2 -16.38 -4.57 -16.26
N ILE A 3 -16.02 -3.59 -17.08
CA ILE A 3 -14.77 -3.54 -17.83
C ILE A 3 -14.00 -2.35 -17.30
N VAL A 4 -12.69 -2.49 -17.09
CA VAL A 4 -11.78 -1.39 -16.77
C VAL A 4 -10.91 -1.09 -17.99
N THR A 5 -10.69 0.19 -18.27
CA THR A 5 -9.78 0.66 -19.32
C THR A 5 -8.91 1.78 -18.82
N GLY A 6 -7.66 1.84 -19.29
CA GLY A 6 -6.76 2.96 -19.16
C GLY A 6 -6.45 3.53 -20.54
N GLY A 7 -6.17 4.82 -20.60
CA GLY A 7 -5.89 5.51 -21.85
C GLY A 7 -4.67 6.42 -21.79
N ALA A 8 -4.20 6.86 -22.95
CA ALA A 8 -3.15 7.88 -23.08
C ALA A 8 -3.59 9.26 -22.53
N ASP A 9 -4.87 9.42 -22.22
CA ASP A 9 -5.42 10.61 -21.56
C ASP A 9 -5.29 10.58 -20.04
N SER A 10 -4.52 9.64 -19.49
CA SER A 10 -4.26 9.43 -18.05
C SER A 10 -5.49 9.09 -17.22
N ILE A 11 -6.61 8.73 -17.86
CA ILE A 11 -7.88 8.46 -17.19
C ILE A 11 -8.19 6.96 -17.18
N VAL A 12 -8.45 6.43 -15.98
CA VAL A 12 -9.04 5.10 -15.80
C VAL A 12 -10.55 5.19 -15.89
N ARG A 13 -11.19 4.29 -16.62
CA ARG A 13 -12.65 4.25 -16.75
C ARG A 13 -13.20 2.87 -16.46
N LEU A 14 -14.34 2.86 -15.75
CA LEU A 14 -15.17 1.68 -15.57
C LEU A 14 -16.39 1.76 -16.47
N TRP A 15 -16.70 0.65 -17.14
CA TRP A 15 -17.80 0.53 -18.09
C TRP A 15 -18.75 -0.58 -17.64
N ASP A 16 -20.05 -0.37 -17.84
CA ASP A 16 -21.02 -1.46 -17.73
C ASP A 16 -21.11 -2.19 -19.09
N ARG A 17 -20.57 -3.41 -19.12
CA ARG A 17 -20.57 -4.27 -20.31
C ARG A 17 -21.95 -4.44 -20.92
N ARG A 18 -23.02 -4.44 -20.12
CA ARG A 18 -24.40 -4.63 -20.58
C ARG A 18 -24.92 -3.44 -21.38
N LYS A 19 -24.32 -2.27 -21.19
CA LYS A 19 -24.70 -1.01 -21.82
C LYS A 19 -23.84 -0.66 -23.03
N LEU A 20 -22.82 -1.45 -23.37
CA LEU A 20 -21.90 -1.17 -24.49
C LEU A 20 -22.58 -1.15 -25.87
N SER A 21 -23.73 -1.80 -26.01
CA SER A 21 -24.50 -1.80 -27.26
C SER A 21 -25.37 -0.53 -27.46
N SER A 22 -25.56 0.26 -26.40
CA SER A 22 -26.29 1.53 -26.49
C SER A 22 -25.35 2.64 -26.99
N LYS A 23 -25.76 3.34 -28.05
CA LYS A 23 -25.02 4.50 -28.57
C LYS A 23 -25.13 5.65 -27.56
N GLY A 24 -24.11 5.85 -26.73
CA GLY A 24 -24.08 6.98 -25.81
C GLY A 24 -23.06 6.85 -24.68
N ALA A 25 -22.83 7.94 -23.96
CA ALA A 25 -21.93 8.02 -22.80
C ALA A 25 -22.44 7.24 -21.57
N ASP A 26 -23.66 6.70 -21.61
CA ASP A 26 -24.32 6.02 -20.48
C ASP A 26 -23.68 4.67 -20.10
N CYS A 27 -22.71 4.19 -20.88
CA CYS A 27 -21.98 2.97 -20.57
C CYS A 27 -20.82 3.19 -19.59
N VAL A 28 -20.34 4.44 -19.44
CA VAL A 28 -19.30 4.78 -18.45
C VAL A 28 -19.95 4.89 -17.08
N VAL A 29 -19.53 4.03 -16.17
CA VAL A 29 -20.04 4.00 -14.79
C VAL A 29 -19.23 4.96 -13.90
N TRP A 30 -17.94 5.07 -14.17
CA TRP A 30 -17.02 5.89 -13.39
C TRP A 30 -15.79 6.23 -14.23
N SER A 31 -15.20 7.40 -13.95
CA SER A 31 -13.91 7.82 -14.47
C SER A 31 -13.06 8.35 -13.32
N SER A 32 -11.79 8.02 -13.32
CA SER A 32 -10.85 8.55 -12.33
C SER A 32 -10.76 10.07 -12.39
N GLN A 33 -10.43 10.69 -11.27
CA GLN A 33 -10.12 12.12 -11.25
C GLN A 33 -8.85 12.38 -12.06
N ALA A 34 -8.81 13.54 -12.71
CA ALA A 34 -7.61 14.02 -13.38
C ALA A 34 -6.49 14.24 -12.35
N GLY A 35 -5.26 13.80 -12.70
CA GLY A 35 -4.09 13.96 -11.85
C GLY A 35 -3.79 12.78 -10.92
N LEU A 36 -4.58 11.68 -10.95
CA LEU A 36 -4.21 10.42 -10.30
C LEU A 36 -3.07 9.73 -11.04
N HIS A 37 -3.04 9.84 -12.36
CA HIS A 37 -1.88 9.60 -13.21
C HIS A 37 -1.50 10.91 -13.89
N ALA A 38 -0.20 11.20 -13.94
CA ALA A 38 0.34 12.39 -14.61
C ALA A 38 0.59 12.15 -16.09
N ASP A 39 0.63 10.89 -16.53
CA ASP A 39 0.91 10.49 -17.91
C ASP A 39 0.04 9.29 -18.31
N GLY A 40 0.22 8.79 -19.55
CA GLY A 40 -0.59 7.69 -20.11
C GLY A 40 -0.59 6.43 -19.25
N ILE A 41 -1.70 5.71 -19.28
CA ILE A 41 -1.86 4.44 -18.56
C ILE A 41 -1.43 3.31 -19.48
N THR A 42 -0.46 2.51 -19.02
CA THR A 42 0.11 1.39 -19.77
C THR A 42 -0.67 0.10 -19.56
N THR A 43 -1.07 -0.17 -18.32
CA THR A 43 -1.71 -1.44 -17.96
C THR A 43 -2.81 -1.22 -16.92
N VAL A 44 -3.90 -1.96 -17.04
CA VAL A 44 -4.96 -2.08 -16.03
C VAL A 44 -5.34 -3.53 -15.84
N GLN A 45 -5.51 -3.96 -14.59
CA GLN A 45 -5.90 -5.34 -14.27
C GLN A 45 -6.84 -5.39 -13.07
N TRP A 46 -7.81 -6.30 -13.13
CA TRP A 46 -8.60 -6.68 -11.98
C TRP A 46 -7.77 -7.52 -11.01
N CYS A 47 -7.98 -7.31 -9.72
CA CYS A 47 -7.42 -8.19 -8.69
C CYS A 47 -8.11 -9.56 -8.77
N PRO A 48 -7.37 -10.67 -8.80
CA PRO A 48 -7.96 -12.00 -8.89
C PRO A 48 -8.67 -12.44 -7.61
N ASP A 49 -8.24 -11.93 -6.46
CA ASP A 49 -8.66 -12.40 -5.13
C ASP A 49 -9.72 -11.51 -4.48
N GLN A 50 -9.91 -10.28 -4.98
CA GLN A 50 -10.81 -9.30 -4.38
C GLN A 50 -11.80 -8.76 -5.41
N ASP A 51 -13.08 -9.06 -5.20
CA ASP A 51 -14.12 -8.55 -6.09
C ASP A 51 -14.22 -7.02 -5.99
N GLY A 52 -14.21 -6.38 -7.13
CA GLY A 52 -14.29 -4.92 -7.23
C GLY A 52 -12.98 -4.15 -7.06
N VAL A 53 -11.88 -4.84 -6.76
CA VAL A 53 -10.54 -4.24 -6.71
C VAL A 53 -9.85 -4.36 -8.06
N PHE A 54 -9.20 -3.30 -8.49
CA PHE A 54 -8.39 -3.26 -9.72
C PHE A 54 -7.21 -2.31 -9.54
N ALA A 55 -6.24 -2.42 -10.43
CA ALA A 55 -5.09 -1.52 -10.42
C ALA A 55 -4.83 -0.96 -11.81
N SER A 56 -4.15 0.20 -11.85
CA SER A 56 -3.62 0.82 -13.05
C SER A 56 -2.15 1.18 -12.87
N ALA A 57 -1.36 1.02 -13.92
CA ALA A 57 0.02 1.45 -14.01
C ALA A 57 0.17 2.50 -15.11
N GLY A 58 1.02 3.49 -14.90
CA GLY A 58 1.21 4.62 -15.81
C GLY A 58 2.66 4.85 -16.22
N GLU A 59 2.83 5.59 -17.29
CA GLU A 59 4.13 6.09 -17.76
C GLU A 59 4.76 7.05 -16.74
N ASP A 60 3.96 7.60 -15.82
CA ASP A 60 4.39 8.44 -14.70
C ASP A 60 5.15 7.67 -13.60
N GLY A 61 5.26 6.34 -13.70
CA GLY A 61 5.96 5.50 -12.73
C GLY A 61 5.11 5.12 -11.50
N TYR A 62 3.83 5.48 -11.47
CA TYR A 62 2.93 5.14 -10.39
C TYR A 62 2.04 3.95 -10.73
N LEU A 63 1.76 3.12 -9.71
CA LEU A 63 0.73 2.10 -9.76
C LEU A 63 -0.32 2.40 -8.71
N ASN A 64 -1.56 2.63 -9.14
CA ASN A 64 -2.68 2.94 -8.28
C ASN A 64 -3.59 1.71 -8.13
N VAL A 65 -3.97 1.39 -6.89
CA VAL A 65 -4.92 0.33 -6.55
C VAL A 65 -6.23 0.97 -6.12
N PHE A 66 -7.34 0.51 -6.70
CA PHE A 66 -8.68 1.05 -6.51
C PHE A 66 -9.64 0.02 -5.94
N ASP A 67 -10.56 0.48 -5.12
CA ASP A 67 -11.72 -0.28 -4.66
C ASP A 67 -13.00 0.37 -5.20
N ARG A 68 -13.66 -0.34 -6.09
CA ARG A 68 -14.93 0.09 -6.70
C ARG A 68 -16.02 0.35 -5.67
N SER A 69 -16.03 -0.36 -4.54
CA SER A 69 -17.05 -0.21 -3.50
C SER A 69 -17.01 1.15 -2.81
N ARG A 70 -15.85 1.81 -2.86
CA ARG A 70 -15.61 3.14 -2.26
C ARG A 70 -15.90 4.31 -3.19
N ILE A 71 -16.26 4.06 -4.45
CA ILE A 71 -16.59 5.14 -5.40
C ILE A 71 -17.76 5.95 -4.87
N GLY A 72 -17.54 7.26 -4.69
CA GLY A 72 -18.55 8.18 -4.17
C GLY A 72 -18.81 8.08 -2.66
N ALA A 73 -17.97 7.37 -1.91
CA ALA A 73 -18.07 7.32 -0.46
C ALA A 73 -17.80 8.70 0.17
N GLU A 74 -18.51 9.00 1.25
CA GLU A 74 -18.28 10.20 2.02
C GLU A 74 -16.92 10.15 2.72
N GLN A 75 -16.20 11.26 2.69
CA GLN A 75 -14.89 11.40 3.35
C GLN A 75 -14.89 12.57 4.32
N THR A 76 -14.11 12.44 5.39
CA THR A 76 -13.79 13.57 6.26
C THR A 76 -12.97 14.64 5.51
N PRO A 77 -12.94 15.91 5.97
CA PRO A 77 -12.13 16.94 5.35
C PRO A 77 -10.63 16.60 5.29
N GLU A 78 -10.14 15.84 6.26
CA GLU A 78 -8.76 15.37 6.34
C GLU A 78 -8.50 14.29 5.29
N ALA A 79 -9.39 13.31 5.17
CA ALA A 79 -9.28 12.21 4.21
C ALA A 79 -9.32 12.72 2.75
N LYS A 80 -10.12 13.75 2.46
CA LYS A 80 -10.18 14.39 1.13
C LYS A 80 -8.85 14.97 0.65
N LYS A 81 -7.97 15.37 1.59
CA LYS A 81 -6.62 15.87 1.26
C LYS A 81 -5.66 14.76 0.83
N LEU A 82 -5.94 13.53 1.19
CA LEU A 82 -5.12 12.36 0.85
C LEU A 82 -5.47 11.79 -0.52
N GLY A 83 -6.63 12.14 -1.07
CA GLY A 83 -7.07 11.67 -2.37
C GLY A 83 -8.52 11.17 -2.38
N PRO A 84 -9.01 10.68 -3.53
CA PRO A 84 -10.37 10.18 -3.65
C PRO A 84 -10.54 8.85 -2.89
N PRO A 85 -11.75 8.56 -2.37
CA PRO A 85 -12.00 7.44 -1.46
C PRO A 85 -11.78 6.07 -2.10
N GLU A 86 -11.93 5.98 -3.41
CA GLU A 86 -11.74 4.75 -4.17
C GLU A 86 -10.27 4.33 -4.32
N VAL A 87 -9.31 5.24 -4.10
CA VAL A 87 -7.88 4.91 -4.13
C VAL A 87 -7.48 4.29 -2.80
N LEU A 88 -7.18 2.99 -2.82
CA LEU A 88 -6.70 2.25 -1.65
C LEU A 88 -5.23 2.53 -1.38
N PHE A 89 -4.43 2.52 -2.44
CA PHE A 89 -2.99 2.58 -2.33
C PHE A 89 -2.36 3.09 -3.62
N GLN A 90 -1.28 3.86 -3.49
CA GLN A 90 -0.42 4.27 -4.59
C GLN A 90 1.00 3.78 -4.34
N HIS A 91 1.51 2.95 -5.23
CA HIS A 91 2.90 2.51 -5.23
C HIS A 91 3.75 3.46 -6.06
N ALA A 92 4.72 4.09 -5.41
CA ALA A 92 5.65 5.08 -5.99
C ALA A 92 7.11 4.60 -5.96
N GLY A 93 7.33 3.29 -5.98
CA GLY A 93 8.66 2.70 -5.86
C GLY A 93 9.50 2.73 -7.14
N HIS A 94 8.87 2.93 -8.29
CA HIS A 94 9.56 2.99 -9.57
C HIS A 94 10.07 4.41 -9.88
N ARG A 95 11.21 4.49 -10.55
CA ARG A 95 11.81 5.77 -10.98
C ARG A 95 11.65 6.04 -12.46
N SER A 96 10.94 5.17 -13.16
CA SER A 96 10.73 5.23 -14.59
C SER A 96 9.34 4.73 -14.94
N SER A 97 8.91 4.94 -16.18
CA SER A 97 7.65 4.47 -16.72
C SER A 97 7.39 3.00 -16.37
N LEU A 98 6.20 2.70 -15.86
CA LEU A 98 5.76 1.33 -15.67
C LEU A 98 5.39 0.72 -17.01
N ALA A 99 6.06 -0.39 -17.36
CA ALA A 99 5.80 -1.11 -18.59
C ALA A 99 4.64 -2.10 -18.43
N ASP A 100 4.62 -2.81 -17.29
CA ASP A 100 3.59 -3.81 -16.99
C ASP A 100 3.55 -4.14 -15.50
N PHE A 101 2.47 -4.78 -15.06
CA PHE A 101 2.36 -5.39 -13.73
C PHE A 101 1.42 -6.59 -13.77
N HIS A 102 1.60 -7.50 -12.81
CA HIS A 102 0.70 -8.64 -12.60
C HIS A 102 0.43 -8.88 -11.13
N TRP A 103 -0.83 -9.19 -10.82
CA TRP A 103 -1.23 -9.72 -9.53
C TRP A 103 -0.73 -11.16 -9.38
N ASN A 104 -0.27 -11.53 -8.18
CA ASN A 104 0.06 -12.90 -7.87
C ASN A 104 -1.24 -13.68 -7.51
N PRO A 105 -1.65 -14.65 -8.32
CA PRO A 105 -2.89 -15.39 -8.05
C PRO A 105 -2.75 -16.37 -6.88
N CYS A 106 -1.53 -16.66 -6.43
CA CYS A 106 -1.26 -17.61 -5.35
C CYS A 106 -1.12 -16.92 -3.99
N GLU A 107 -0.83 -15.62 -3.97
CA GLU A 107 -0.62 -14.87 -2.75
C GLU A 107 -1.34 -13.53 -2.80
N PRO A 108 -2.44 -13.38 -2.01
CA PRO A 108 -3.27 -12.19 -2.04
C PRO A 108 -2.50 -10.89 -1.84
N TRP A 109 -2.92 -9.85 -2.55
CA TRP A 109 -2.37 -8.49 -2.45
C TRP A 109 -0.90 -8.35 -2.85
N THR A 110 -0.32 -9.37 -3.46
CA THR A 110 1.05 -9.36 -3.96
C THR A 110 1.05 -9.00 -5.45
N ILE A 111 1.91 -8.06 -5.83
CA ILE A 111 2.05 -7.56 -7.19
C ILE A 111 3.51 -7.64 -7.61
N ALA A 112 3.74 -8.12 -8.83
CA ALA A 112 4.99 -7.94 -9.54
C ALA A 112 4.82 -6.80 -10.55
N SER A 113 5.72 -5.81 -10.51
CA SER A 113 5.68 -4.66 -11.43
C SER A 113 7.04 -4.41 -12.04
N VAL A 114 7.06 -3.98 -13.30
CA VAL A 114 8.27 -3.72 -14.06
C VAL A 114 8.25 -2.31 -14.62
N SER A 115 9.40 -1.64 -14.54
CA SER A 115 9.60 -0.35 -15.16
C SER A 115 10.68 -0.40 -16.21
N SER A 116 10.58 0.49 -17.20
CA SER A 116 11.56 0.65 -18.28
C SER A 116 11.75 2.13 -18.61
N GLY A 117 12.98 2.53 -18.90
CA GLY A 117 13.31 3.89 -19.32
C GLY A 117 14.61 4.40 -18.69
N ASP A 118 14.90 5.67 -18.88
CA ASP A 118 16.16 6.31 -18.49
C ASP A 118 16.39 6.36 -16.98
N GLY A 119 15.31 6.26 -16.18
CA GLY A 119 15.37 6.18 -14.71
C GLY A 119 15.77 4.81 -14.16
N GLY A 120 15.94 3.81 -15.02
CA GLY A 120 16.35 2.45 -14.71
C GLY A 120 15.25 1.40 -14.95
N ASN A 121 15.70 0.24 -15.40
CA ASN A 121 14.84 -0.93 -15.57
C ASN A 121 14.82 -1.71 -14.27
N THR A 122 13.66 -1.82 -13.64
CA THR A 122 13.51 -2.53 -12.36
C THR A 122 12.32 -3.47 -12.38
N LEU A 123 12.51 -4.64 -11.78
CA LEU A 123 11.44 -5.54 -11.35
C LEU A 123 11.27 -5.37 -9.85
N GLN A 124 10.05 -5.11 -9.41
CA GLN A 124 9.70 -5.05 -8.00
C GLN A 124 8.61 -6.08 -7.69
N LEU A 125 8.84 -6.85 -6.64
CA LEU A 125 7.83 -7.71 -6.05
C LEU A 125 7.47 -7.12 -4.70
N TRP A 126 6.21 -6.78 -4.50
CA TRP A 126 5.74 -6.12 -3.29
C TRP A 126 4.33 -6.55 -2.91
N ARG A 127 3.99 -6.38 -1.65
CA ARG A 127 2.68 -6.73 -1.12
C ARG A 127 2.11 -5.55 -0.35
N MET A 128 0.83 -5.26 -0.57
CA MET A 128 0.11 -4.31 0.27
C MET A 128 -0.02 -4.86 1.69
N THR A 129 0.20 -3.97 2.67
CA THR A 129 -0.05 -4.34 4.07
C THR A 129 -1.55 -4.59 4.30
N ASP A 130 -1.87 -5.59 5.08
CA ASP A 130 -3.24 -5.94 5.44
C ASP A 130 -3.95 -4.86 6.28
N LEU A 131 -3.18 -3.94 6.88
CA LEU A 131 -3.73 -2.78 7.59
C LEU A 131 -4.59 -1.87 6.71
N LEU A 132 -4.37 -1.87 5.38
CA LEU A 132 -5.11 -1.00 4.44
C LEU A 132 -6.55 -1.46 4.15
N TYR A 133 -6.84 -2.75 4.36
CA TYR A 133 -8.15 -3.33 4.06
C TYR A 133 -8.83 -3.99 5.27
N ARG A 134 -8.18 -3.99 6.46
CA ARG A 134 -8.81 -4.37 7.71
C ARG A 134 -9.79 -3.30 8.20
N PRO A 135 -10.76 -3.67 9.04
CA PRO A 135 -11.57 -2.68 9.76
C PRO A 135 -10.68 -1.68 10.51
N GLU A 136 -11.02 -0.40 10.44
CA GLU A 136 -10.21 0.69 11.01
C GLU A 136 -9.84 0.46 12.48
N ALA A 137 -10.79 -0.04 13.27
CA ALA A 137 -10.56 -0.32 14.69
C ALA A 137 -9.46 -1.38 14.92
N GLU A 138 -9.42 -2.42 14.07
CA GLU A 138 -8.39 -3.47 14.13
C GLU A 138 -7.04 -2.95 13.67
N ALA A 139 -7.04 -2.16 12.60
CA ALA A 139 -5.83 -1.54 12.07
C ALA A 139 -5.19 -0.60 13.08
N LEU A 140 -5.98 0.25 13.74
CA LEU A 140 -5.52 1.15 14.79
C LEU A 140 -4.96 0.39 16.00
N ALA A 141 -5.65 -0.68 16.43
CA ALA A 141 -5.16 -1.51 17.54
C ALA A 141 -3.81 -2.17 17.22
N GLU A 142 -3.61 -2.61 15.99
CA GLU A 142 -2.33 -3.20 15.57
C GLU A 142 -1.21 -2.15 15.47
N LEU A 143 -1.51 -0.97 14.90
CA LEU A 143 -0.56 0.14 14.84
C LEU A 143 -0.14 0.62 16.25
N GLU A 144 -1.06 0.65 17.21
CA GLU A 144 -0.75 1.05 18.59
C GLU A 144 0.22 0.07 19.26
N LYS A 145 0.10 -1.25 19.02
CA LYS A 145 1.05 -2.27 19.52
C LYS A 145 2.47 -2.02 19.02
N HIS A 146 2.60 -1.50 17.79
CA HIS A 146 3.89 -1.26 17.15
C HIS A 146 4.35 0.20 17.19
N LYS A 147 3.60 1.07 17.87
CA LYS A 147 3.84 2.53 17.93
C LYS A 147 5.28 2.89 18.29
N HIS A 148 5.87 2.22 19.29
CA HIS A 148 7.26 2.48 19.71
C HIS A 148 8.25 2.21 18.58
N ALA A 149 8.05 1.13 17.82
CA ALA A 149 8.92 0.79 16.70
C ALA A 149 8.72 1.75 15.53
N ILE A 150 7.48 2.12 15.21
CA ILE A 150 7.11 3.01 14.10
C ILE A 150 7.59 4.44 14.36
N CYS A 151 7.43 4.93 15.60
CA CYS A 151 7.82 6.28 15.98
C CYS A 151 9.29 6.39 16.42
N GLY A 152 10.08 5.32 16.35
CA GLY A 152 11.49 5.31 16.78
C GLY A 152 11.68 5.52 18.29
N MET A 153 10.63 5.33 19.09
CA MET A 153 10.70 5.45 20.54
C MET A 153 11.31 4.18 21.16
N LYS A 154 12.19 4.34 22.15
CA LYS A 154 12.68 3.19 22.93
C LYS A 154 11.51 2.55 23.68
N LYS A 155 11.43 1.21 23.68
CA LYS A 155 10.47 0.50 24.53
C LYS A 155 10.65 0.94 25.97
N PRO A 156 9.57 1.16 26.74
CA PRO A 156 9.66 1.29 28.18
C PRO A 156 10.41 0.06 28.71
N THR A 157 11.47 0.27 29.46
CA THR A 157 12.09 -0.81 30.23
C THR A 157 11.06 -1.29 31.23
N GLU A 158 10.66 -2.55 31.15
CA GLU A 158 9.95 -3.20 32.25
C GLU A 158 10.88 -3.16 33.43
N ASP A 159 10.55 -2.34 34.43
CA ASP A 159 11.23 -2.31 35.69
C ASP A 159 11.08 -3.69 36.32
N VAL A 160 12.14 -4.47 36.26
CA VAL A 160 12.26 -5.69 37.06
C VAL A 160 12.42 -5.19 38.49
N GLU A 161 11.32 -5.23 39.26
CA GLU A 161 11.40 -5.12 40.71
C GLU A 161 12.31 -6.24 41.22
N GLY A 162 13.55 -5.84 41.48
CA GLY A 162 14.55 -6.67 42.11
C GLY A 162 14.20 -6.90 43.58
N GLY A 163 13.88 -8.13 43.90
CA GLY A 163 13.88 -8.58 45.28
C GLY A 163 15.27 -8.46 45.88
N SER A 164 15.33 -7.70 46.95
CA SER A 164 16.44 -7.66 47.88
C SER A 164 16.52 -8.99 48.62
N ASP A 165 17.66 -9.62 48.62
CA ASP A 165 18.15 -10.36 49.80
C ASP A 165 19.69 -10.30 49.79
N GLY A 166 20.18 -9.69 50.88
CA GLY A 166 21.58 -9.59 51.15
C GLY A 166 22.18 -10.89 51.66
N GLU A 167 23.46 -11.01 51.48
CA GLU A 167 24.33 -11.65 52.44
C GLU A 167 25.81 -11.23 52.18
N ASP A 168 26.34 -10.54 53.17
CA ASP A 168 27.75 -10.27 53.38
C ASP A 168 28.57 -11.55 53.38
N LYS A 169 29.75 -11.53 52.78
CA LYS A 169 30.96 -12.20 53.30
C LYS A 169 32.24 -11.56 52.76
N GLU A 170 32.95 -11.01 53.69
CA GLU A 170 34.36 -10.58 53.65
C GLU A 170 35.36 -11.69 53.25
N ASN A 171 36.53 -11.20 52.97
CA ASN A 171 37.88 -11.83 52.95
C ASN A 171 38.36 -12.30 51.58
N GLY A 172 39.48 -11.88 51.15
CA GLY A 172 40.75 -11.68 51.70
C GLY A 172 41.79 -11.41 50.59
N ALA A 173 42.78 -10.75 50.97
CA ALA A 173 43.98 -10.26 50.26
C ALA A 173 44.81 -11.32 49.52
N GLY A 174 45.62 -10.79 48.56
CA GLY A 174 46.76 -11.53 47.93
C GLY A 174 47.06 -10.97 46.55
N ASP A 175 47.77 -9.97 46.41
CA ASP A 175 49.18 -9.66 46.20
C ASP A 175 49.92 -10.55 45.14
N ALA A 176 50.80 -9.83 44.40
CA ALA A 176 51.87 -10.28 43.51
C ALA A 176 51.57 -10.32 42.01
N MET A 177 51.98 -9.32 41.24
CA MET A 177 53.28 -9.02 40.64
C MET A 177 53.85 -10.02 39.60
N VAL A 178 54.29 -9.42 38.44
CA VAL A 178 55.39 -9.83 37.51
C VAL A 178 54.97 -10.92 36.50
N GLU A 179 55.01 -10.68 35.19
CA GLU A 179 55.99 -10.12 34.23
C GLU A 179 55.29 -9.60 32.97
#